data_efcf9d5ab25a8f00242aa6976bfc9b8f
#
_entry.id   efcf9d5ab25a8f00242aa6976bfc9b8f
#
_cell.length_a   1.000
_cell.length_b   1.000
_cell.length_c   1.000
_cell.angle_alpha   90.00
_cell.angle_beta   90.00
_cell.angle_gamma   90.00
#
_symmetry.space_group_name_H-M   'P 1'
#
loop_
_entity.id
_entity.type
_entity.pdbx_description
1 polymer ?
#
loop_
_entity_poly.entity_id
_entity_poly.type
_entity_poly.pdbx_seq_one_letter_code
_entity_poly.pdbx_strand_id
1 'polypeptide(L)'
;MALLTKATRKKWFKYLGLGEYNKTNILKMQRMYFKNPKDQDGVYGKDTDRLLRHLHHTKAYTTSFAPFEFACPCGKCTGYPTWMRAKELKHIQKIRNHYGVPMKITSALRCPSYNARVGGVDDSAHLSGYAVDFYMKGVTDTLEERKSAINYIRKLANHDFSYCNGYNSYGRKVSAPRMGNAVHTQTK
;
A
#
# COMPACT_ATOMS: atom_id res chain seq x y z
N MET A 1 17.49 6.47 7.09
CA MET A 1 17.91 5.53 6.02
C MET A 1 18.70 6.31 4.98
N ALA A 2 19.84 5.77 4.51
CA ALA A 2 20.64 6.35 3.43
C ALA A 2 19.87 6.27 2.09
N LEU A 3 20.11 7.26 1.23
CA LEU A 3 19.59 7.27 -0.13
C LEU A 3 20.20 6.13 -0.95
N LEU A 4 19.45 5.62 -1.93
CA LEU A 4 19.97 4.67 -2.92
C LEU A 4 21.20 5.23 -3.62
N THR A 5 22.16 4.37 -3.95
CA THR A 5 23.34 4.77 -4.72
C THR A 5 22.94 5.22 -6.13
N LYS A 6 23.76 6.06 -6.78
CA LYS A 6 23.52 6.53 -8.15
C LYS A 6 23.40 5.34 -9.14
N ALA A 7 24.21 4.30 -8.94
CA ALA A 7 24.14 3.08 -9.76
C ALA A 7 22.79 2.36 -9.62
N THR A 8 22.31 2.18 -8.39
CA THR A 8 21.01 1.57 -8.11
C THR A 8 19.86 2.40 -8.72
N ARG A 9 19.91 3.74 -8.59
CA ARG A 9 18.91 4.63 -9.19
C ARG A 9 18.84 4.47 -10.70
N LYS A 10 19.99 4.47 -11.40
CA LYS A 10 20.05 4.24 -12.85
C LYS A 10 19.42 2.90 -13.24
N LYS A 11 19.78 1.80 -12.54
CA LYS A 11 19.22 0.47 -12.77
C LYS A 11 17.70 0.45 -12.59
N TRP A 12 17.19 1.06 -11.53
CA TRP A 12 15.76 1.06 -11.21
C TRP A 12 14.95 1.96 -12.12
N PHE A 13 15.48 3.11 -12.54
CA PHE A 13 14.85 3.96 -13.56
C PHE A 13 14.63 3.18 -14.88
N LYS A 14 15.66 2.47 -15.34
CA LYS A 14 15.56 1.59 -16.53
C LYS A 14 14.54 0.47 -16.34
N TYR A 15 14.60 -0.24 -15.21
CA TYR A 15 13.68 -1.34 -14.88
C TYR A 15 12.22 -0.89 -14.83
N LEU A 16 11.97 0.31 -14.32
CA LEU A 16 10.62 0.88 -14.18
C LEU A 16 10.10 1.53 -15.47
N GLY A 17 10.92 1.66 -16.50
CA GLY A 17 10.56 2.35 -17.74
C GLY A 17 10.51 3.88 -17.61
N LEU A 18 11.21 4.44 -16.61
CA LEU A 18 11.24 5.88 -16.33
C LEU A 18 12.27 6.64 -17.19
N GLY A 19 12.97 5.94 -18.09
CA GLY A 19 14.05 6.49 -18.91
C GLY A 19 15.38 6.57 -18.16
N GLU A 20 16.28 7.43 -18.63
CA GLU A 20 17.57 7.65 -17.97
C GLU A 20 17.44 8.40 -16.66
N TYR A 21 18.34 8.09 -15.70
CA TYR A 21 18.39 8.80 -14.44
C TYR A 21 19.03 10.20 -14.62
N ASN A 22 18.19 11.21 -14.79
CA ASN A 22 18.55 12.62 -14.91
C ASN A 22 17.45 13.52 -14.30
N LYS A 23 17.72 14.82 -14.18
CA LYS A 23 16.81 15.80 -13.58
C LYS A 23 15.43 15.82 -14.24
N THR A 24 15.38 15.77 -15.57
CA THR A 24 14.14 15.80 -16.35
C THR A 24 13.26 14.60 -16.04
N ASN A 25 13.83 13.40 -16.01
CA ASN A 25 13.08 12.18 -15.75
C ASN A 25 12.73 12.02 -14.25
N ILE A 26 13.54 12.55 -13.33
CA ILE A 26 13.17 12.67 -11.90
C ILE A 26 11.93 13.56 -11.77
N LEU A 27 11.94 14.74 -12.37
CA LEU A 27 10.80 15.66 -12.35
C LEU A 27 9.55 15.05 -12.98
N LYS A 28 9.68 14.32 -14.09
CA LYS A 28 8.58 13.59 -14.72
C LYS A 28 7.98 12.55 -13.79
N MET A 29 8.81 11.76 -13.13
CA MET A 29 8.37 10.78 -12.14
C MET A 29 7.66 11.45 -10.95
N GLN A 30 8.21 12.55 -10.41
CA GLN A 30 7.60 13.30 -9.31
C GLN A 30 6.21 13.84 -9.72
N ARG A 31 6.07 14.40 -10.92
CA ARG A 31 4.79 14.91 -11.45
C ARG A 31 3.74 13.81 -11.65
N MET A 32 4.16 12.59 -11.96
CA MET A 32 3.25 11.44 -12.11
C MET A 32 2.68 10.96 -10.77
N TYR A 33 3.45 11.07 -9.69
CA TYR A 33 3.13 10.39 -8.44
C TYR A 33 2.93 11.29 -7.23
N PHE A 34 3.62 12.43 -7.15
CA PHE A 34 3.44 13.38 -6.05
C PHE A 34 2.23 14.29 -6.29
N LYS A 35 1.36 14.39 -5.30
CA LYS A 35 0.17 15.25 -5.36
C LYS A 35 0.48 16.73 -5.08
N ASN A 36 1.49 17.00 -4.26
CA ASN A 36 1.86 18.37 -3.90
C ASN A 36 2.88 18.92 -4.90
N PRO A 37 2.58 20.01 -5.63
CA PRO A 37 3.51 20.62 -6.60
C PRO A 37 4.85 21.05 -6.00
N LYS A 38 4.90 21.41 -4.71
CA LYS A 38 6.15 21.79 -4.01
C LYS A 38 7.18 20.65 -3.94
N ASP A 39 6.73 19.40 -4.05
CA ASP A 39 7.60 18.22 -4.02
C ASP A 39 8.08 17.81 -5.43
N GLN A 40 7.72 18.59 -6.47
CA GLN A 40 8.01 18.33 -7.87
C GLN A 40 9.12 19.26 -8.36
N ASP A 41 10.35 19.07 -7.87
CA ASP A 41 11.50 19.96 -8.06
C ASP A 41 12.61 19.39 -8.97
N GLY A 42 12.49 18.12 -9.36
CA GLY A 42 13.51 17.40 -10.14
C GLY A 42 14.75 17.02 -9.32
N VAL A 43 14.71 17.19 -7.99
CA VAL A 43 15.80 16.84 -7.09
C VAL A 43 15.56 15.47 -6.48
N TYR A 44 16.60 14.64 -6.43
CA TYR A 44 16.51 13.32 -5.78
C TYR A 44 16.79 13.43 -4.29
N GLY A 45 15.76 13.74 -3.52
CA GLY A 45 15.77 13.79 -2.06
C GLY A 45 15.19 12.54 -1.42
N LYS A 46 14.95 12.59 -0.10
CA LYS A 46 14.41 11.47 0.71
C LYS A 46 13.04 10.99 0.23
N ASP A 47 12.15 11.90 -0.14
CA ASP A 47 10.80 11.55 -0.57
C ASP A 47 10.80 10.92 -1.97
N THR A 48 11.65 11.42 -2.87
CA THR A 48 11.87 10.80 -4.19
C THR A 48 12.50 9.40 -4.06
N ASP A 49 13.40 9.19 -3.08
CA ASP A 49 13.98 7.87 -2.78
C ASP A 49 12.91 6.90 -2.27
N ARG A 50 12.02 7.35 -1.38
CA ARG A 50 10.88 6.54 -0.90
C ARG A 50 9.94 6.17 -2.05
N LEU A 51 9.60 7.14 -2.89
CA LEU A 51 8.78 6.90 -4.08
C LEU A 51 9.44 5.84 -4.97
N LEU A 52 10.71 6.00 -5.34
CA LEU A 52 11.41 5.05 -6.22
C LEU A 52 11.46 3.63 -5.63
N ARG A 53 11.68 3.50 -4.31
CA ARG A 53 11.60 2.21 -3.61
C ARG A 53 10.19 1.62 -3.69
N HIS A 54 9.17 2.45 -3.47
CA HIS A 54 7.77 2.02 -3.55
C HIS A 54 7.43 1.50 -4.96
N LEU A 55 7.78 2.26 -6.01
CA LEU A 55 7.54 1.86 -7.40
C LEU A 55 8.26 0.55 -7.74
N HIS A 56 9.53 0.42 -7.34
CA HIS A 56 10.31 -0.78 -7.56
C HIS A 56 9.69 -2.00 -6.85
N HIS A 57 9.34 -1.87 -5.57
CA HIS A 57 8.72 -2.95 -4.80
C HIS A 57 7.37 -3.34 -5.37
N THR A 58 6.51 -2.39 -5.69
CA THR A 58 5.20 -2.69 -6.28
C THR A 58 5.37 -3.50 -7.55
N LYS A 59 6.21 -3.05 -8.49
CA LYS A 59 6.46 -3.78 -9.75
C LYS A 59 7.12 -5.14 -9.54
N ALA A 60 7.99 -5.28 -8.54
CA ALA A 60 8.70 -6.53 -8.26
C ALA A 60 7.83 -7.61 -7.61
N TYR A 61 6.79 -7.23 -6.87
CA TYR A 61 6.01 -8.16 -6.04
C TYR A 61 4.54 -8.23 -6.37
N THR A 62 4.05 -7.38 -7.27
CA THR A 62 2.66 -7.39 -7.72
C THR A 62 2.57 -7.26 -9.24
N THR A 63 1.56 -7.92 -9.83
CA THR A 63 1.23 -7.81 -11.25
C THR A 63 -0.16 -7.19 -11.48
N SER A 64 -0.96 -7.09 -10.42
CA SER A 64 -2.37 -6.69 -10.48
C SER A 64 -2.62 -5.28 -9.96
N PHE A 65 -1.59 -4.60 -9.41
CA PHE A 65 -1.76 -3.31 -8.74
C PHE A 65 -0.84 -2.25 -9.31
N ALA A 66 -1.39 -1.07 -9.54
CA ALA A 66 -0.60 0.11 -9.87
C ALA A 66 -0.05 0.77 -8.59
N PRO A 67 1.19 1.33 -8.62
CA PRO A 67 1.81 1.90 -7.43
C PRO A 67 0.99 2.98 -6.72
N PHE A 68 0.20 3.78 -7.46
CA PHE A 68 -0.62 4.85 -6.88
C PHE A 68 -1.78 4.33 -6.01
N GLU A 69 -2.21 3.07 -6.17
CA GLU A 69 -3.29 2.49 -5.37
C GLU A 69 -2.90 2.37 -3.88
N PHE A 70 -1.60 2.29 -3.59
CA PHE A 70 -1.09 2.20 -2.23
C PHE A 70 -0.74 3.56 -1.61
N ALA A 71 -0.92 4.66 -2.34
CA ALA A 71 -0.55 5.99 -1.86
C ALA A 71 -1.45 6.47 -0.71
N CYS A 72 -0.87 7.22 0.24
CA CYS A 72 -1.63 7.91 1.28
C CYS A 72 -2.61 8.93 0.66
N PRO A 73 -3.91 8.84 0.96
CA PRO A 73 -4.91 9.69 0.31
C PRO A 73 -5.08 11.07 0.95
N CYS A 74 -4.19 11.47 1.88
CA CYS A 74 -4.39 12.69 2.69
C CYS A 74 -4.38 14.00 1.90
N GLY A 75 -3.76 14.04 0.72
CA GLY A 75 -3.59 15.24 -0.11
C GLY A 75 -2.57 16.27 0.42
N LYS A 76 -2.02 16.08 1.62
CA LYS A 76 -1.07 17.00 2.28
C LYS A 76 0.37 16.49 2.30
N CYS A 77 0.59 15.18 2.26
CA CYS A 77 1.91 14.58 2.12
C CYS A 77 2.18 14.20 0.65
N THR A 78 3.40 13.75 0.35
CA THR A 78 3.79 13.27 -0.99
C THR A 78 2.93 12.11 -1.52
N GLY A 79 2.16 11.45 -0.65
CA GLY A 79 1.47 10.18 -0.91
C GLY A 79 2.28 8.95 -0.48
N TYR A 80 3.57 9.11 -0.30
CA TYR A 80 4.51 8.01 0.01
C TYR A 80 5.34 8.32 1.26
N PRO A 81 4.71 8.40 2.47
CA PRO A 81 5.42 8.70 3.72
C PRO A 81 6.44 7.60 4.08
N THR A 82 6.18 6.38 3.64
CA THR A 82 7.08 5.22 3.62
C THR A 82 6.85 4.44 2.34
N TRP A 83 7.29 3.18 2.23
CA TRP A 83 6.97 2.28 1.12
C TRP A 83 6.24 1.04 1.62
N MET A 84 5.42 0.43 0.76
CA MET A 84 4.81 -0.86 1.06
C MET A 84 5.88 -1.93 1.23
N ARG A 85 5.71 -2.79 2.21
CA ARG A 85 6.67 -3.87 2.46
C ARG A 85 6.49 -4.99 1.45
N ALA A 86 7.60 -5.62 1.06
CA ALA A 86 7.58 -6.72 0.10
C ALA A 86 6.67 -7.88 0.55
N LYS A 87 6.65 -8.17 1.85
CA LYS A 87 5.77 -9.22 2.43
C LYS A 87 4.31 -8.87 2.20
N GLU A 88 3.91 -7.62 2.48
CA GLU A 88 2.52 -7.17 2.30
C GLU A 88 2.12 -7.14 0.82
N LEU A 89 2.98 -6.66 -0.08
CA LEU A 89 2.72 -6.69 -1.51
C LEU A 89 2.51 -8.12 -2.04
N LYS A 90 3.35 -9.06 -1.61
CA LYS A 90 3.18 -10.49 -1.95
C LYS A 90 1.90 -11.08 -1.35
N HIS A 91 1.57 -10.67 -0.13
CA HIS A 91 0.38 -11.14 0.58
C HIS A 91 -0.89 -10.71 -0.15
N ILE A 92 -1.03 -9.40 -0.44
CA ILE A 92 -2.21 -8.88 -1.14
C ILE A 92 -2.32 -9.45 -2.57
N GLN A 93 -1.19 -9.68 -3.26
CA GLN A 93 -1.19 -10.33 -4.58
C GLN A 93 -1.68 -11.78 -4.50
N LYS A 94 -1.32 -12.55 -3.45
CA LYS A 94 -1.84 -13.91 -3.25
C LYS A 94 -3.36 -13.91 -3.03
N ILE A 95 -3.86 -12.99 -2.22
CA ILE A 95 -5.31 -12.84 -2.00
C ILE A 95 -6.01 -12.52 -3.32
N ARG A 96 -5.49 -11.55 -4.08
CA ARG A 96 -6.03 -11.17 -5.40
C ARG A 96 -6.05 -12.34 -6.38
N ASN A 97 -4.98 -13.15 -6.42
CA ASN A 97 -4.88 -14.31 -7.31
C ASN A 97 -5.85 -15.43 -6.91
N HIS A 98 -6.04 -15.65 -5.60
CA HIS A 98 -6.94 -16.70 -5.11
C HIS A 98 -8.38 -16.47 -5.53
N TYR A 99 -8.87 -15.23 -5.40
CA TYR A 99 -10.26 -14.91 -5.74
C TYR A 99 -10.47 -14.61 -7.22
N GLY A 100 -9.44 -14.25 -7.97
CA GLY A 100 -9.52 -13.99 -9.41
C GLY A 100 -10.33 -12.74 -9.82
N VAL A 101 -10.95 -12.03 -8.85
CA VAL A 101 -11.78 -10.85 -9.12
C VAL A 101 -11.03 -9.53 -8.87
N PRO A 102 -11.42 -8.42 -9.48
CA PRO A 102 -10.81 -7.11 -9.21
C PRO A 102 -10.84 -6.77 -7.72
N MET A 103 -9.71 -6.29 -7.20
CA MET A 103 -9.57 -5.86 -5.81
C MET A 103 -9.31 -4.35 -5.80
N LYS A 104 -10.14 -3.60 -5.10
CA LYS A 104 -9.97 -2.17 -4.86
C LYS A 104 -9.25 -1.96 -3.54
N ILE A 105 -8.07 -1.35 -3.58
CA ILE A 105 -7.38 -0.91 -2.36
C ILE A 105 -8.10 0.33 -1.84
N THR A 106 -8.64 0.27 -0.62
CA THR A 106 -9.37 1.36 0.01
C THR A 106 -8.50 2.18 0.94
N SER A 107 -7.44 1.57 1.50
CA SER A 107 -6.39 2.26 2.25
C SER A 107 -5.13 1.39 2.30
N ALA A 108 -3.96 2.01 2.18
CA ALA A 108 -2.67 1.34 2.34
C ALA A 108 -1.71 2.23 3.15
N LEU A 109 -0.80 2.97 2.51
CA LEU A 109 0.07 3.87 3.24
C LEU A 109 -0.71 5.00 3.90
N ARG A 110 -0.36 5.31 5.15
CA ARG A 110 -0.89 6.47 5.88
C ARG A 110 0.25 7.29 6.47
N CYS A 111 0.16 8.61 6.36
CA CYS A 111 0.99 9.50 7.19
C CYS A 111 0.37 9.65 8.58
N PRO A 112 1.15 10.04 9.61
CA PRO A 112 0.62 10.15 10.99
C PRO A 112 -0.63 11.02 11.10
N SER A 113 -0.66 12.18 10.44
CA SER A 113 -1.81 13.09 10.47
C SER A 113 -3.07 12.51 9.82
N TYR A 114 -2.91 11.71 8.77
CA TYR A 114 -4.04 11.02 8.17
C TYR A 114 -4.52 9.87 9.03
N ASN A 115 -3.60 9.10 9.61
CA ASN A 115 -3.93 8.00 10.50
C ASN A 115 -4.76 8.46 11.70
N ALA A 116 -4.32 9.54 12.38
CA ALA A 116 -5.07 10.15 13.47
C ALA A 116 -6.48 10.63 13.02
N ARG A 117 -6.57 11.28 11.85
CA ARG A 117 -7.84 11.78 11.30
C ARG A 117 -8.87 10.67 11.05
N VAL A 118 -8.43 9.47 10.67
CA VAL A 118 -9.33 8.33 10.45
C VAL A 118 -9.54 7.46 11.69
N GLY A 119 -8.96 7.85 12.83
CA GLY A 119 -9.09 7.12 14.10
C GLY A 119 -8.22 5.86 14.15
N GLY A 120 -7.10 5.83 13.43
CA GLY A 120 -6.13 4.74 13.51
C GLY A 120 -5.31 4.82 14.79
N VAL A 121 -4.87 3.65 15.28
CA VAL A 121 -3.98 3.54 16.45
C VAL A 121 -2.58 4.09 16.16
N ASP A 122 -1.84 4.52 17.17
CA ASP A 122 -0.54 5.18 16.99
C ASP A 122 0.54 4.27 16.40
N ASP A 123 0.45 2.96 16.64
CA ASP A 123 1.32 1.92 16.12
C ASP A 123 0.76 1.21 14.86
N SER A 124 -0.19 1.84 14.18
CA SER A 124 -0.87 1.27 13.01
C SER A 124 0.10 0.74 11.95
N ALA A 125 -0.10 -0.48 11.50
CA ALA A 125 0.68 -1.13 10.45
C ALA A 125 0.63 -0.37 9.10
N HIS A 126 -0.39 0.45 8.87
CA HIS A 126 -0.46 1.37 7.72
C HIS A 126 0.64 2.45 7.73
N LEU A 127 1.11 2.88 8.91
CA LEU A 127 2.19 3.87 9.04
C LEU A 127 3.54 3.32 8.57
N SER A 128 3.73 2.01 8.67
CA SER A 128 4.98 1.32 8.33
C SER A 128 4.91 0.49 7.04
N GLY A 129 3.75 0.51 6.35
CA GLY A 129 3.54 -0.17 5.07
C GLY A 129 3.35 -1.69 5.15
N TYR A 130 2.88 -2.18 6.29
CA TYR A 130 2.58 -3.60 6.54
C TYR A 130 1.09 -3.93 6.47
N ALA A 131 0.22 -2.96 6.14
CA ALA A 131 -1.23 -3.18 6.09
C ALA A 131 -1.89 -2.63 4.83
N VAL A 132 -2.96 -3.30 4.44
CA VAL A 132 -3.86 -2.90 3.35
C VAL A 132 -5.31 -3.14 3.77
N ASP A 133 -6.16 -2.14 3.52
CA ASP A 133 -7.60 -2.29 3.52
C ASP A 133 -8.08 -2.45 2.08
N PHE A 134 -8.91 -3.43 1.80
CA PHE A 134 -9.39 -3.71 0.45
C PHE A 134 -10.86 -4.11 0.41
N TYR A 135 -11.45 -3.96 -0.78
CA TYR A 135 -12.79 -4.42 -1.12
C TYR A 135 -12.75 -5.24 -2.40
N MET A 136 -13.55 -6.31 -2.47
CA MET A 136 -13.75 -7.14 -3.66
C MET A 136 -15.24 -7.43 -3.83
N LYS A 137 -15.81 -6.96 -4.94
CA LYS A 137 -17.22 -7.24 -5.27
C LYS A 137 -17.45 -8.73 -5.43
N GLY A 138 -18.51 -9.25 -4.82
CA GLY A 138 -18.87 -10.68 -4.81
C GLY A 138 -18.02 -11.54 -3.87
N VAL A 139 -17.14 -10.92 -3.06
CA VAL A 139 -16.24 -11.63 -2.11
C VAL A 139 -16.26 -11.00 -0.72
N THR A 140 -16.55 -9.68 -0.63
CA THR A 140 -16.56 -8.97 0.66
C THR A 140 -17.83 -8.13 0.85
N ASP A 141 -18.89 -8.35 0.09
CA ASP A 141 -20.12 -7.55 0.14
C ASP A 141 -20.89 -7.79 1.43
N THR A 142 -21.01 -9.04 1.85
CA THR A 142 -21.73 -9.45 3.06
C THR A 142 -20.76 -9.74 4.22
N LEU A 143 -21.28 -9.81 5.44
CA LEU A 143 -20.48 -10.18 6.61
C LEU A 143 -19.95 -11.62 6.48
N GLU A 144 -20.74 -12.56 5.97
CA GLU A 144 -20.34 -13.96 5.83
C GLU A 144 -19.22 -14.12 4.77
N GLU A 145 -19.30 -13.38 3.67
CA GLU A 145 -18.23 -13.35 2.68
C GLU A 145 -16.93 -12.76 3.27
N ARG A 146 -17.00 -11.68 4.05
CA ARG A 146 -15.83 -11.11 4.75
C ARG A 146 -15.24 -12.08 5.76
N LYS A 147 -16.06 -12.82 6.53
CA LYS A 147 -15.59 -13.88 7.43
C LYS A 147 -14.87 -14.98 6.65
N SER A 148 -15.45 -15.43 5.53
CA SER A 148 -14.83 -16.42 4.65
C SER A 148 -13.48 -15.94 4.14
N ALA A 149 -13.40 -14.69 3.66
CA ALA A 149 -12.16 -14.08 3.20
C ALA A 149 -11.11 -14.01 4.32
N ILE A 150 -11.46 -13.56 5.52
CA ILE A 150 -10.57 -13.53 6.69
C ILE A 150 -10.09 -14.92 7.08
N ASN A 151 -10.97 -15.93 7.04
CA ASN A 151 -10.63 -17.33 7.33
C ASN A 151 -9.65 -17.93 6.31
N TYR A 152 -9.69 -17.51 5.06
CA TYR A 152 -8.66 -17.84 4.08
C TYR A 152 -7.35 -17.08 4.36
N ILE A 153 -7.42 -15.76 4.54
CA ILE A 153 -6.27 -14.87 4.71
C ILE A 153 -5.41 -15.30 5.91
N ARG A 154 -6.03 -15.65 7.05
CA ARG A 154 -5.30 -16.09 8.25
C ARG A 154 -4.45 -17.32 8.09
N LYS A 155 -4.67 -18.11 7.02
CA LYS A 155 -3.87 -19.31 6.71
C LYS A 155 -2.65 -19.01 5.84
N LEU A 156 -2.54 -17.77 5.32
CA LEU A 156 -1.43 -17.39 4.47
C LEU A 156 -0.16 -17.16 5.28
N ALA A 157 0.98 -17.55 4.71
CA ALA A 157 2.28 -17.26 5.30
C ALA A 157 2.49 -15.74 5.49
N ASN A 158 3.11 -15.35 6.59
CA ASN A 158 3.34 -13.96 7.04
C ASN A 158 2.08 -13.18 7.45
N HIS A 159 0.89 -13.78 7.46
CA HIS A 159 -0.28 -13.16 8.05
C HIS A 159 -0.03 -12.86 9.54
N ASP A 160 -0.40 -11.68 9.97
CA ASP A 160 -0.36 -11.26 11.37
C ASP A 160 -1.78 -11.07 11.92
N PHE A 161 -2.53 -10.14 11.32
CA PHE A 161 -3.88 -9.82 11.76
C PHE A 161 -4.77 -9.41 10.60
N SER A 162 -6.08 -9.75 10.69
CA SER A 162 -7.11 -9.30 9.74
C SER A 162 -8.41 -9.05 10.48
N TYR A 163 -9.17 -8.05 10.01
CA TYR A 163 -10.52 -7.78 10.51
C TYR A 163 -11.40 -7.09 9.47
N CYS A 164 -12.70 -7.13 9.73
CA CYS A 164 -13.72 -6.30 9.07
C CYS A 164 -14.71 -5.79 10.11
N ASN A 165 -15.65 -4.97 9.72
CA ASN A 165 -16.77 -4.67 10.62
C ASN A 165 -17.55 -5.96 10.91
N GLY A 166 -17.57 -6.37 12.18
CA GLY A 166 -18.27 -7.56 12.68
C GLY A 166 -17.39 -8.76 13.03
N TYR A 167 -16.13 -8.87 12.54
CA TYR A 167 -15.31 -10.07 12.73
C TYR A 167 -13.80 -9.83 12.58
N ASN A 168 -12.98 -10.62 13.28
CA ASN A 168 -11.52 -10.63 13.10
C ASN A 168 -10.94 -12.04 12.95
N SER A 169 -9.65 -12.12 12.65
CA SER A 169 -8.93 -13.39 12.42
C SER A 169 -8.78 -14.29 13.66
N TYR A 170 -9.09 -13.78 14.85
CA TYR A 170 -9.18 -14.57 16.09
C TYR A 170 -10.59 -15.11 16.39
N GLY A 171 -11.54 -14.92 15.47
CA GLY A 171 -12.93 -15.35 15.65
C GLY A 171 -13.79 -14.45 16.54
N ARG A 172 -13.31 -13.24 16.86
CA ARG A 172 -14.00 -12.30 17.79
C ARG A 172 -14.82 -11.27 17.03
N LYS A 173 -15.92 -10.82 17.65
CA LYS A 173 -16.69 -9.69 17.14
C LYS A 173 -15.90 -8.39 17.28
N VAL A 174 -15.88 -7.56 16.23
CA VAL A 174 -15.21 -6.26 16.17
C VAL A 174 -16.18 -5.21 15.68
N SER A 175 -16.22 -4.06 16.33
CA SER A 175 -16.96 -2.89 15.86
C SER A 175 -16.03 -1.98 15.07
N ALA A 176 -16.20 -1.93 13.76
CA ALA A 176 -15.41 -1.10 12.85
C ALA A 176 -16.31 -0.54 11.71
N PRO A 177 -17.35 0.25 12.03
CA PRO A 177 -18.37 0.67 11.07
C PRO A 177 -17.80 1.50 9.90
N ARG A 178 -16.69 2.23 10.13
CA ARG A 178 -16.00 3.01 9.08
C ARG A 178 -15.35 2.14 8.00
N MET A 179 -15.14 0.84 8.27
CA MET A 179 -14.62 -0.10 7.27
C MET A 179 -15.64 -0.42 6.17
N GLY A 180 -16.95 -0.27 6.44
CA GLY A 180 -17.98 -0.68 5.49
C GLY A 180 -17.80 -2.15 5.07
N ASN A 181 -17.68 -2.40 3.78
CA ASN A 181 -17.44 -3.73 3.21
C ASN A 181 -15.95 -4.07 3.01
N ALA A 182 -15.05 -3.22 3.49
CA ALA A 182 -13.62 -3.48 3.39
C ALA A 182 -13.14 -4.52 4.42
N VAL A 183 -12.07 -5.20 4.06
CA VAL A 183 -11.31 -6.10 4.92
C VAL A 183 -9.92 -5.49 5.13
N HIS A 184 -9.50 -5.40 6.39
CA HIS A 184 -8.14 -5.09 6.78
C HIS A 184 -7.30 -6.37 6.81
N THR A 185 -6.08 -6.30 6.29
CA THR A 185 -5.06 -7.35 6.46
C THR A 185 -3.71 -6.73 6.71
N GLN A 186 -2.89 -7.40 7.52
CA GLN A 186 -1.50 -6.99 7.78
C GLN A 186 -0.58 -8.20 7.90
N THR A 187 0.70 -7.96 7.63
CA THR A 187 1.78 -8.95 7.74
C THR A 187 2.78 -8.58 8.84
N LYS A 188 3.55 -9.60 9.28
CA LYS A 188 4.66 -9.42 10.25
C LYS A 188 5.93 -8.89 9.60
#